data_bd953c86caa255b95abee058d7e602a1
#
_entry.id   bd953c86caa255b95abee058d7e602a1
#
_cell.length_a   1.000
_cell.length_b   1.000
_cell.length_c   1.000
_cell.angle_alpha   90.00
_cell.angle_beta   90.00
_cell.angle_gamma   90.00
#
_symmetry.space_group_name_H-M   'P 1'
#
loop_
_entity.id
_entity.type
_entity.pdbx_description
1 polymer ?
#
loop_
_entity_poly.entity_id
_entity_poly.type
_entity_poly.pdbx_seq_one_letter_code
_entity_poly.pdbx_strand_id
1 'polypeptide(L)'
;MWQMKSRARIVVEYVISGLLVTSFLIAGSVTGFSNDRTKPETIDASAMGTSTQLGQVVGITVIIYEYSTPSDRQVLVQAFDKGQNQGLVNALTKMKAVGRISITGTLGYDLSYIRLIPTPTGRKIRFITNRQLTFGEVWADSQSTAFNLTAGELDLNESDKSKSTGVLYPAAQLVIDKEGQLQIDLNQNPWKLVDLIDWKGTQGVN
;
A
#
# COMPACT_ATOMS: atom_id res chain seq x y z
N MET A 1 -5.40 18.54 -32.91
CA MET A 1 -6.00 18.39 -31.58
C MET A 1 -5.40 17.17 -30.94
N TRP A 2 -4.26 17.36 -30.24
CA TRP A 2 -3.41 16.31 -29.67
C TRP A 2 -3.80 16.14 -28.21
N GLN A 3 -4.40 15.02 -27.87
CA GLN A 3 -4.53 14.60 -26.49
C GLN A 3 -3.22 13.94 -26.07
N MET A 4 -2.41 14.67 -25.34
CA MET A 4 -1.29 14.08 -24.59
C MET A 4 -1.89 13.27 -23.42
N LYS A 5 -2.03 11.95 -23.64
CA LYS A 5 -2.15 11.00 -22.53
C LYS A 5 -0.80 11.00 -21.82
N SER A 6 -0.71 11.72 -20.72
CA SER A 6 0.39 11.60 -19.76
C SER A 6 0.36 10.19 -19.17
N ARG A 7 1.05 9.26 -19.81
CA ARG A 7 1.38 7.97 -19.22
C ARG A 7 2.52 8.20 -18.25
N ALA A 8 2.19 8.41 -17.00
CA ALA A 8 3.19 8.26 -15.95
C ALA A 8 3.64 6.80 -15.96
N ARG A 9 4.73 6.50 -16.69
CA ARG A 9 5.47 5.24 -16.58
C ARG A 9 6.14 5.26 -15.19
N ILE A 10 5.38 4.92 -14.18
CA ILE A 10 5.98 4.52 -12.92
C ILE A 10 6.45 3.09 -13.17
N VAL A 11 7.76 2.94 -13.31
CA VAL A 11 8.43 1.65 -13.42
C VAL A 11 8.10 0.88 -12.15
N VAL A 12 7.18 -0.06 -12.26
CA VAL A 12 6.66 -0.90 -11.16
C VAL A 12 7.69 -1.97 -10.78
N GLU A 13 8.95 -1.80 -11.15
CA GLU A 13 10.02 -2.70 -10.70
C GLU A 13 10.05 -2.89 -9.18
N TYR A 14 9.46 -1.98 -8.42
CA TYR A 14 9.56 -2.00 -6.96
C TYR A 14 8.35 -2.57 -6.23
N VAL A 15 7.17 -2.67 -6.82
CA VAL A 15 5.99 -3.15 -6.09
C VAL A 15 5.87 -4.67 -6.15
N ILE A 16 6.31 -5.30 -7.23
CA ILE A 16 6.14 -6.74 -7.44
C ILE A 16 7.45 -7.44 -7.84
N SER A 17 8.49 -6.73 -8.26
CA SER A 17 9.82 -7.31 -8.56
C SER A 17 10.47 -8.02 -7.35
N GLY A 18 9.95 -7.81 -6.16
CA GLY A 18 10.20 -8.71 -5.04
C GLY A 18 9.41 -10.02 -5.12
N LEU A 19 8.69 -10.29 -6.21
CA LEU A 19 7.85 -11.49 -6.36
C LEU A 19 8.52 -12.61 -7.16
N LEU A 20 9.51 -12.29 -7.96
CA LEU A 20 10.19 -13.30 -8.78
C LEU A 20 11.70 -13.24 -8.57
N VAL A 21 12.22 -14.39 -8.09
CA VAL A 21 13.60 -14.87 -8.12
C VAL A 21 14.59 -14.17 -7.18
N THR A 22 14.87 -14.82 -6.06
CA THR A 22 16.15 -15.50 -5.76
C THR A 22 15.97 -16.34 -4.50
N SER A 23 16.03 -17.66 -4.68
CA SER A 23 16.33 -18.61 -3.62
C SER A 23 17.78 -18.37 -3.19
N PHE A 24 18.00 -17.61 -2.14
CA PHE A 24 19.23 -17.59 -1.41
C PHE A 24 18.94 -18.13 -0.02
N LEU A 25 19.31 -19.39 0.19
CA LEU A 25 19.38 -20.03 1.51
C LEU A 25 20.41 -19.28 2.35
N ILE A 26 19.94 -18.39 3.21
CA ILE A 26 20.69 -17.98 4.38
C ILE A 26 19.96 -18.61 5.57
N ALA A 27 20.56 -19.67 6.13
CA ALA A 27 20.23 -20.18 7.44
C ALA A 27 20.62 -19.12 8.48
N GLY A 28 19.72 -18.20 8.75
CA GLY A 28 19.81 -17.23 9.83
C GLY A 28 18.83 -17.64 10.92
N SER A 29 19.35 -17.81 12.11
CA SER A 29 18.66 -18.18 13.33
C SER A 29 17.34 -17.43 13.48
N VAL A 30 16.22 -18.13 13.46
CA VAL A 30 14.91 -17.61 13.81
C VAL A 30 14.93 -17.40 15.33
N THR A 31 15.28 -16.20 15.78
CA THR A 31 14.93 -15.78 17.13
C THR A 31 13.40 -15.70 17.19
N GLY A 32 12.83 -16.60 17.98
CA GLY A 32 11.40 -16.71 18.18
C GLY A 32 10.81 -15.36 18.59
N PHE A 33 9.97 -14.80 17.73
CA PHE A 33 9.12 -13.68 18.11
C PHE A 33 8.09 -14.21 19.09
N SER A 34 8.23 -13.85 20.35
CA SER A 34 7.24 -14.12 21.38
C SER A 34 5.92 -13.49 20.94
N ASN A 35 4.87 -14.25 21.07
CA ASN A 35 3.49 -13.86 20.71
C ASN A 35 2.91 -12.97 21.85
N ASP A 36 3.64 -11.93 22.21
CA ASP A 36 3.08 -10.85 23.02
C ASP A 36 2.09 -10.12 22.13
N ARG A 37 0.85 -9.94 22.58
CA ARG A 37 -0.17 -9.17 21.85
C ARG A 37 0.32 -7.74 21.76
N THR A 38 1.20 -7.50 20.81
CA THR A 38 1.77 -6.19 20.54
C THR A 38 0.61 -5.27 20.19
N LYS A 39 0.60 -4.11 20.85
CA LYS A 39 -0.35 -3.05 20.52
C LYS A 39 -0.25 -2.75 19.02
N PRO A 40 -1.37 -2.47 18.34
CA PRO A 40 -1.33 -2.11 16.93
C PRO A 40 -0.35 -0.97 16.68
N GLU A 41 0.42 -1.09 15.62
CA GLU A 41 1.27 0.00 15.16
C GLU A 41 0.40 1.05 14.46
N THR A 42 0.59 2.32 14.78
CA THR A 42 -0.16 3.42 14.17
C THR A 42 0.80 4.37 13.49
N ILE A 43 0.52 4.71 12.24
CA ILE A 43 1.30 5.65 11.43
C ILE A 43 0.36 6.72 10.91
N ASP A 44 0.61 7.96 11.29
CA ASP A 44 -0.08 9.12 10.75
C ASP A 44 0.74 9.76 9.64
N ALA A 45 0.06 10.34 8.65
CA ALA A 45 0.69 11.06 7.56
C ALA A 45 -0.24 12.14 6.99
N SER A 46 0.36 13.13 6.34
CA SER A 46 -0.35 14.10 5.51
C SER A 46 -0.32 13.63 4.06
N ALA A 47 -1.47 13.35 3.47
CA ALA A 47 -1.60 13.04 2.05
C ALA A 47 -1.76 14.33 1.26
N MET A 48 -0.81 14.63 0.39
CA MET A 48 -0.81 15.79 -0.49
C MET A 48 -1.20 15.38 -1.90
N GLY A 49 -2.24 16.03 -2.42
CA GLY A 49 -2.71 15.82 -3.78
C GLY A 49 -1.66 16.25 -4.81
N THR A 50 -1.60 15.52 -5.92
CA THR A 50 -0.71 15.82 -7.04
C THR A 50 -1.51 16.09 -8.30
N SER A 51 -0.90 16.77 -9.29
CA SER A 51 -1.55 17.09 -10.57
C SER A 51 -2.88 17.85 -10.41
N THR A 52 -4.00 17.26 -10.78
CA THR A 52 -5.33 17.88 -10.70
C THR A 52 -5.83 18.13 -9.27
N GLN A 53 -5.22 17.47 -8.29
CA GLN A 53 -5.53 17.60 -6.85
C GLN A 53 -4.51 18.49 -6.11
N LEU A 54 -3.66 19.19 -6.84
CA LEU A 54 -2.63 20.05 -6.26
C LEU A 54 -3.24 21.07 -5.28
N GLY A 55 -2.63 21.19 -4.10
CA GLY A 55 -3.11 22.07 -3.02
C GLY A 55 -4.09 21.43 -2.05
N GLN A 56 -4.58 20.22 -2.34
CA GLN A 56 -5.37 19.45 -1.38
C GLN A 56 -4.44 18.72 -0.41
N VAL A 57 -4.76 18.79 0.88
CA VAL A 57 -4.05 18.06 1.94
C VAL A 57 -5.07 17.44 2.86
N VAL A 58 -4.93 16.13 3.12
CA VAL A 58 -5.79 15.41 4.06
C VAL A 58 -4.94 14.55 4.98
N GLY A 59 -5.31 14.49 6.26
CA GLY A 59 -4.70 13.58 7.21
C GLY A 59 -5.14 12.15 6.95
N ILE A 60 -4.20 11.20 7.00
CA ILE A 60 -4.50 9.78 6.97
C ILE A 60 -3.84 9.08 8.16
N THR A 61 -4.47 8.02 8.62
CA THR A 61 -3.94 7.12 9.65
C THR A 61 -3.94 5.70 9.12
N VAL A 62 -2.80 5.03 9.22
CA VAL A 62 -2.64 3.60 8.94
C VAL A 62 -2.43 2.88 10.26
N ILE A 63 -3.30 1.93 10.58
CA ILE A 63 -3.21 1.07 11.76
C ILE A 63 -2.85 -0.34 11.29
N ILE A 64 -1.78 -0.92 11.84
CA ILE A 64 -1.29 -2.25 11.50
C ILE A 64 -1.54 -3.16 12.70
N TYR A 65 -2.38 -4.17 12.53
CA TYR A 65 -2.64 -5.18 13.55
C TYR A 65 -1.62 -6.30 13.49
N GLU A 66 -1.29 -6.73 12.27
CA GLU A 66 -0.30 -7.76 11.98
C GLU A 66 0.22 -7.61 10.53
N TYR A 67 1.38 -8.17 10.25
CA TYR A 67 1.91 -8.24 8.89
C TYR A 67 1.47 -9.54 8.22
N SER A 68 1.16 -9.46 6.93
CA SER A 68 0.79 -10.62 6.12
C SER A 68 1.95 -11.58 5.94
N THR A 69 1.64 -12.86 5.89
CA THR A 69 2.60 -13.95 5.79
C THR A 69 3.05 -14.20 4.33
N PRO A 70 4.14 -14.95 4.10
CA PRO A 70 4.50 -15.41 2.76
C PRO A 70 3.40 -16.26 2.09
N SER A 71 2.61 -17.02 2.87
CA SER A 71 1.49 -17.80 2.34
C SER A 71 0.35 -16.91 1.84
N ASP A 72 0.04 -15.82 2.55
CA ASP A 72 -0.95 -14.84 2.08
C ASP A 72 -0.55 -14.25 0.74
N ARG A 73 0.74 -13.95 0.57
CA ARG A 73 1.28 -13.49 -0.70
C ARG A 73 1.08 -14.51 -1.82
N GLN A 74 1.37 -15.79 -1.56
CA GLN A 74 1.18 -16.85 -2.57
C GLN A 74 -0.27 -16.97 -3.02
N VAL A 75 -1.22 -16.86 -2.08
CA VAL A 75 -2.65 -16.84 -2.39
C VAL A 75 -2.99 -15.69 -3.35
N LEU A 76 -2.48 -14.49 -3.10
CA LEU A 76 -2.72 -13.32 -3.94
C LEU A 76 -2.10 -13.45 -5.34
N VAL A 77 -0.87 -13.98 -5.43
CA VAL A 77 -0.21 -14.25 -6.73
C VAL A 77 -1.04 -15.24 -7.54
N GLN A 78 -1.41 -16.37 -6.95
CA GLN A 78 -2.22 -17.39 -7.63
C GLN A 78 -3.60 -16.87 -8.06
N ALA A 79 -4.20 -15.99 -7.24
CA ALA A 79 -5.48 -15.38 -7.56
C ALA A 79 -5.35 -14.41 -8.74
N PHE A 80 -4.27 -13.65 -8.80
CA PHE A 80 -3.95 -12.76 -9.90
C PHE A 80 -3.67 -13.56 -11.20
N ASP A 81 -2.87 -14.60 -11.13
CA ASP A 81 -2.54 -15.46 -12.29
C ASP A 81 -3.81 -16.08 -12.91
N LYS A 82 -4.80 -16.44 -12.08
CA LYS A 82 -6.04 -17.06 -12.53
C LYS A 82 -7.09 -16.07 -13.03
N GLY A 83 -7.16 -14.89 -12.46
CA GLY A 83 -8.27 -13.96 -12.69
C GLY A 83 -7.86 -12.50 -12.79
N GLN A 84 -6.58 -12.22 -12.99
CA GLN A 84 -6.02 -10.87 -13.10
C GLN A 84 -6.47 -9.98 -11.93
N ASN A 85 -6.70 -8.71 -12.16
CA ASN A 85 -7.10 -7.77 -11.12
C ASN A 85 -8.38 -8.21 -10.37
N GLN A 86 -9.38 -8.76 -11.06
CA GLN A 86 -10.61 -9.22 -10.41
C GLN A 86 -10.37 -10.44 -9.51
N GLY A 87 -9.49 -11.35 -9.94
CA GLY A 87 -9.06 -12.50 -9.12
C GLY A 87 -8.40 -12.02 -7.81
N LEU A 88 -7.51 -11.03 -7.92
CA LEU A 88 -6.85 -10.42 -6.78
C LEU A 88 -7.86 -9.77 -5.80
N VAL A 89 -8.80 -8.97 -6.31
CA VAL A 89 -9.84 -8.33 -5.50
C VAL A 89 -10.71 -9.36 -4.77
N ASN A 90 -11.10 -10.41 -5.48
CA ASN A 90 -11.89 -11.50 -4.89
C ASN A 90 -11.14 -12.25 -3.78
N ALA A 91 -9.83 -12.42 -3.92
CA ALA A 91 -8.99 -13.02 -2.89
C ALA A 91 -8.85 -12.08 -1.68
N LEU A 92 -8.52 -10.80 -1.91
CA LEU A 92 -8.42 -9.79 -0.85
C LEU A 92 -9.72 -9.67 -0.04
N THR A 93 -10.88 -9.76 -0.71
CA THR A 93 -12.19 -9.68 -0.05
C THR A 93 -12.42 -10.83 0.94
N LYS A 94 -11.79 -11.99 0.71
CA LYS A 94 -11.92 -13.17 1.58
C LYS A 94 -10.87 -13.23 2.68
N MET A 95 -9.84 -12.40 2.59
CA MET A 95 -8.77 -12.36 3.59
C MET A 95 -9.24 -11.60 4.84
N LYS A 96 -8.70 -12.01 5.98
CA LYS A 96 -8.86 -11.28 7.24
C LYS A 96 -8.23 -9.89 7.12
N ALA A 97 -8.86 -8.89 7.74
CA ALA A 97 -8.25 -7.58 7.90
C ALA A 97 -7.01 -7.68 8.80
N VAL A 98 -5.88 -7.23 8.29
CA VAL A 98 -4.59 -7.19 8.99
C VAL A 98 -4.21 -5.76 9.42
N GLY A 99 -5.04 -4.80 9.06
CA GLY A 99 -4.90 -3.39 9.42
C GLY A 99 -6.07 -2.56 8.94
N ARG A 100 -5.93 -1.25 9.05
CA ARG A 100 -6.94 -0.28 8.63
C ARG A 100 -6.27 0.99 8.12
N ILE A 101 -6.84 1.62 7.11
CA ILE A 101 -6.49 2.96 6.67
C ILE A 101 -7.71 3.87 6.80
N SER A 102 -7.54 5.06 7.34
CA SER A 102 -8.61 6.05 7.46
C SER A 102 -8.14 7.43 7.06
N ILE A 103 -9.06 8.20 6.50
CA ILE A 103 -8.93 9.64 6.36
C ILE A 103 -9.44 10.24 7.66
N THR A 104 -8.80 11.31 8.14
CA THR A 104 -9.22 12.01 9.37
C THR A 104 -10.72 12.32 9.32
N GLY A 105 -11.43 11.90 10.37
CA GLY A 105 -12.88 12.08 10.48
C GLY A 105 -13.73 11.02 9.79
N THR A 106 -13.14 9.97 9.23
CA THR A 106 -13.87 8.83 8.62
C THR A 106 -13.62 7.52 9.38
N LEU A 107 -14.52 6.55 9.16
CA LEU A 107 -14.35 5.20 9.71
C LEU A 107 -13.20 4.42 9.08
N GLY A 108 -12.78 4.80 7.86
CA GLY A 108 -11.72 4.16 7.11
C GLY A 108 -12.10 2.80 6.52
N TYR A 109 -11.09 2.12 5.99
CA TYR A 109 -11.19 0.88 5.24
C TYR A 109 -10.21 -0.17 5.78
N ASP A 110 -10.62 -1.43 5.76
CA ASP A 110 -9.78 -2.53 6.18
C ASP A 110 -8.68 -2.78 5.15
N LEU A 111 -7.47 -3.04 5.64
CA LEU A 111 -6.32 -3.48 4.86
C LEU A 111 -6.27 -5.01 4.90
N SER A 112 -6.42 -5.63 3.74
CA SER A 112 -6.43 -7.09 3.62
C SER A 112 -5.02 -7.68 3.47
N TYR A 113 -4.03 -6.86 3.12
CA TYR A 113 -2.65 -7.29 2.97
C TYR A 113 -1.69 -6.15 3.33
N ILE A 114 -0.73 -6.44 4.22
CA ILE A 114 0.33 -5.51 4.62
C ILE A 114 1.65 -6.26 4.64
N ARG A 115 2.65 -5.74 3.93
CA ARG A 115 3.99 -6.33 3.86
C ARG A 115 5.03 -5.40 4.44
N LEU A 116 5.87 -5.93 5.33
CA LEU A 116 7.08 -5.30 5.82
C LEU A 116 8.27 -5.70 4.93
N ILE A 117 9.08 -4.73 4.53
CA ILE A 117 10.30 -4.91 3.75
C ILE A 117 11.43 -4.15 4.45
N PRO A 118 12.41 -4.83 5.05
CA PRO A 118 13.57 -4.17 5.64
C PRO A 118 14.37 -3.41 4.58
N THR A 119 14.92 -2.26 4.96
CA THR A 119 15.83 -1.46 4.13
C THR A 119 17.07 -1.10 4.94
N PRO A 120 18.18 -0.67 4.32
CA PRO A 120 19.40 -0.31 5.06
C PRO A 120 19.21 0.84 6.05
N THR A 121 18.26 1.72 5.83
CA THR A 121 18.00 2.92 6.65
C THR A 121 16.75 2.84 7.50
N GLY A 122 16.00 1.72 7.41
CA GLY A 122 14.74 1.54 8.13
C GLY A 122 13.89 0.44 7.51
N ARG A 123 12.66 0.77 7.10
CA ARG A 123 11.72 -0.21 6.56
C ARG A 123 10.70 0.41 5.61
N LYS A 124 10.24 -0.40 4.66
CA LYS A 124 9.10 -0.08 3.81
C LYS A 124 7.90 -0.90 4.23
N ILE A 125 6.74 -0.28 4.21
CA ILE A 125 5.46 -0.93 4.47
C ILE A 125 4.60 -0.74 3.24
N ARG A 126 4.23 -1.87 2.60
CA ARG A 126 3.30 -1.88 1.46
C ARG A 126 1.98 -2.44 1.91
N PHE A 127 0.91 -1.82 1.47
CA PHE A 127 -0.44 -2.28 1.82
C PHE A 127 -1.38 -2.19 0.63
N ILE A 128 -2.40 -3.05 0.65
CA ILE A 128 -3.45 -3.10 -0.37
C ILE A 128 -4.79 -3.38 0.31
N THR A 129 -5.83 -2.70 -0.18
CA THR A 129 -7.23 -2.98 0.15
C THR A 129 -8.02 -3.37 -1.10
N ASN A 130 -9.12 -4.07 -0.91
CA ASN A 130 -10.02 -4.57 -1.96
C ASN A 130 -11.02 -3.53 -2.48
N ARG A 131 -10.80 -2.25 -2.24
CA ARG A 131 -11.69 -1.17 -2.66
C ARG A 131 -10.95 0.14 -2.84
N GLN A 132 -11.59 1.08 -3.51
CA GLN A 132 -11.09 2.43 -3.67
C GLN A 132 -11.16 3.20 -2.36
N LEU A 133 -10.14 4.01 -2.09
CA LEU A 133 -10.18 5.04 -1.07
C LEU A 133 -10.67 6.34 -1.67
N THR A 134 -11.58 6.99 -1.00
CA THR A 134 -12.29 8.13 -1.56
C THR A 134 -11.95 9.40 -0.80
N PHE A 135 -11.41 10.38 -1.49
CA PHE A 135 -11.03 11.69 -0.96
C PHE A 135 -12.06 12.74 -1.38
N GLY A 136 -13.06 13.01 -0.53
CA GLY A 136 -13.99 14.13 -0.69
C GLY A 136 -14.81 14.15 -1.98
N GLU A 137 -15.16 15.36 -2.46
CA GLU A 137 -16.13 15.61 -3.52
C GLU A 137 -15.74 15.18 -4.95
N VAL A 138 -14.49 14.76 -5.16
CA VAL A 138 -14.01 14.30 -6.49
C VAL A 138 -14.65 12.96 -6.91
N TRP A 139 -15.61 12.53 -6.21
CA TRP A 139 -16.33 11.27 -6.22
C TRP A 139 -17.22 10.99 -7.38
N ALA A 140 -17.84 12.04 -7.92
CA ALA A 140 -19.01 11.83 -8.76
C ALA A 140 -18.68 11.26 -10.15
N ASP A 141 -17.45 11.45 -10.65
CA ASP A 141 -17.17 11.22 -12.05
C ASP A 141 -16.40 9.94 -12.39
N SER A 142 -15.95 9.14 -11.41
CA SER A 142 -15.11 8.00 -11.75
C SER A 142 -15.34 6.74 -10.93
N GLN A 143 -16.58 6.30 -10.85
CA GLN A 143 -16.87 4.94 -10.35
C GLN A 143 -16.55 3.89 -11.44
N SER A 144 -15.31 3.84 -11.88
CA SER A 144 -14.88 2.73 -12.71
C SER A 144 -14.73 1.49 -11.82
N THR A 145 -15.54 0.48 -12.06
CA THR A 145 -15.45 -0.81 -11.36
C THR A 145 -14.14 -1.55 -11.64
N ALA A 146 -13.36 -1.09 -12.62
CA ALA A 146 -12.06 -1.65 -12.96
C ALA A 146 -10.95 -1.27 -11.97
N PHE A 147 -11.00 -0.03 -11.42
CA PHE A 147 -9.99 0.50 -10.50
C PHE A 147 -10.41 0.30 -9.04
N ASN A 148 -10.57 -0.94 -8.65
CA ASN A 148 -11.20 -1.35 -7.40
C ASN A 148 -10.21 -1.68 -6.27
N LEU A 149 -8.98 -1.22 -6.39
CA LEU A 149 -7.93 -1.37 -5.39
C LEU A 149 -7.48 0.00 -4.87
N THR A 150 -7.05 0.04 -3.63
CA THR A 150 -6.15 1.07 -3.11
C THR A 150 -4.86 0.40 -2.70
N ALA A 151 -3.74 0.96 -3.13
CA ALA A 151 -2.42 0.51 -2.74
C ALA A 151 -1.62 1.67 -2.15
N GLY A 152 -0.67 1.37 -1.27
CA GLY A 152 0.24 2.37 -0.73
C GLY A 152 1.57 1.80 -0.31
N GLU A 153 2.56 2.67 -0.26
CA GLU A 153 3.88 2.38 0.28
C GLU A 153 4.29 3.49 1.24
N LEU A 154 4.75 3.13 2.42
CA LEU A 154 5.42 3.99 3.38
C LEU A 154 6.90 3.60 3.41
N ASP A 155 7.80 4.55 3.26
CA ASP A 155 9.24 4.40 3.42
C ASP A 155 9.65 5.11 4.71
N LEU A 156 9.81 4.32 5.76
CA LEU A 156 10.12 4.81 7.10
C LEU A 156 11.63 4.78 7.31
N ASN A 157 12.23 5.96 7.42
CA ASN A 157 13.63 6.10 7.73
C ASN A 157 13.81 6.19 9.25
N GLU A 158 14.40 5.15 9.85
CA GLU A 158 14.62 5.08 11.30
C GLU A 158 15.81 5.93 11.75
N SER A 159 16.78 6.17 10.86
CA SER A 159 17.96 7.00 11.14
C SER A 159 17.64 8.50 11.10
N ASP A 160 16.71 8.90 10.24
CA ASP A 160 16.28 10.29 10.09
C ASP A 160 14.80 10.31 9.71
N LYS A 161 13.95 10.45 10.72
CA LYS A 161 12.49 10.41 10.54
C LYS A 161 11.96 11.48 9.57
N SER A 162 12.67 12.61 9.42
CA SER A 162 12.28 13.67 8.48
C SER A 162 12.38 13.24 7.01
N LYS A 163 13.12 12.18 6.73
CA LYS A 163 13.25 11.59 5.39
C LYS A 163 12.20 10.50 5.11
N SER A 164 11.35 10.21 6.07
CA SER A 164 10.25 9.27 5.85
C SER A 164 9.26 9.85 4.85
N THR A 165 8.88 9.06 3.87
CA THR A 165 7.97 9.45 2.79
C THR A 165 7.03 8.31 2.45
N GLY A 166 6.04 8.58 1.63
CA GLY A 166 5.18 7.53 1.12
C GLY A 166 4.40 7.95 -0.10
N VAL A 167 3.66 7.01 -0.64
CA VAL A 167 2.75 7.23 -1.76
C VAL A 167 1.48 6.42 -1.55
N LEU A 168 0.35 7.02 -1.94
CA LEU A 168 -0.95 6.38 -1.91
C LEU A 168 -1.59 6.43 -3.30
N TYR A 169 -2.08 5.31 -3.76
CA TYR A 169 -2.80 5.12 -5.03
C TYR A 169 -4.27 4.81 -4.70
N PRO A 170 -5.15 5.81 -4.64
CA PRO A 170 -6.49 5.66 -4.09
C PRO A 170 -7.44 4.84 -4.96
N ALA A 171 -7.20 4.81 -6.27
CA ALA A 171 -7.98 4.04 -7.22
C ALA A 171 -7.03 3.44 -8.27
N ALA A 172 -6.74 2.18 -8.13
CA ALA A 172 -5.77 1.44 -8.95
C ALA A 172 -6.32 0.10 -9.42
N GLN A 173 -5.72 -0.43 -10.48
CA GLN A 173 -5.83 -1.82 -10.88
C GLN A 173 -4.46 -2.36 -11.28
N LEU A 174 -4.28 -3.65 -11.12
CA LEU A 174 -3.11 -4.36 -11.64
C LEU A 174 -3.43 -4.92 -13.02
N VAL A 175 -2.57 -4.63 -13.98
CA VAL A 175 -2.71 -5.11 -15.37
C VAL A 175 -1.39 -5.71 -15.85
N ILE A 176 -1.47 -6.66 -16.77
CA ILE A 176 -0.31 -7.13 -17.53
C ILE A 176 -0.31 -6.39 -18.86
N ASP A 177 0.79 -5.73 -19.18
CA ASP A 177 0.93 -5.02 -20.44
C ASP A 177 1.18 -5.99 -21.61
N LYS A 178 1.33 -5.43 -22.82
CA LYS A 178 1.55 -6.21 -24.04
C LYS A 178 2.89 -6.96 -24.06
N GLU A 179 3.82 -6.48 -23.26
CA GLU A 179 5.16 -7.05 -23.07
C GLU A 179 5.17 -8.13 -21.97
N GLY A 180 4.01 -8.42 -21.36
CA GLY A 180 3.85 -9.39 -20.27
C GLY A 180 4.35 -8.89 -18.91
N GLN A 181 4.54 -7.58 -18.76
CA GLN A 181 4.98 -6.98 -17.51
C GLN A 181 3.79 -6.52 -16.66
N LEU A 182 3.91 -6.71 -15.36
CA LEU A 182 2.90 -6.25 -14.42
C LEU A 182 3.02 -4.75 -14.19
N GLN A 183 1.93 -4.04 -14.38
CA GLN A 183 1.82 -2.60 -14.19
C GLN A 183 0.67 -2.23 -13.26
N ILE A 184 0.81 -1.08 -12.61
CA ILE A 184 -0.31 -0.43 -11.92
C ILE A 184 -0.90 0.57 -12.91
N ASP A 185 -2.16 0.38 -13.24
CA ASP A 185 -2.94 1.37 -13.97
C ASP A 185 -3.77 2.20 -12.96
N LEU A 186 -3.81 3.50 -13.17
CA LEU A 186 -4.34 4.44 -12.20
C LEU A 186 -5.50 5.23 -12.82
N ASN A 187 -6.62 5.29 -12.12
CA ASN A 187 -7.73 6.17 -12.45
C ASN A 187 -7.55 7.58 -11.88
N GLN A 188 -6.85 7.68 -10.76
CA GLN A 188 -6.54 8.94 -10.09
C GLN A 188 -5.04 9.09 -9.91
N ASN A 189 -4.57 10.35 -9.89
CA ASN A 189 -3.16 10.62 -9.61
C ASN A 189 -2.79 10.14 -8.20
N PRO A 190 -1.54 9.64 -8.01
CA PRO A 190 -1.07 9.25 -6.69
C PRO A 190 -1.01 10.45 -5.76
N TRP A 191 -1.25 10.22 -4.48
CA TRP A 191 -1.05 11.19 -3.41
C TRP A 191 0.31 10.95 -2.76
N LYS A 192 1.07 12.04 -2.57
CA LYS A 192 2.33 11.99 -1.84
C LYS A 192 2.03 12.01 -0.35
N LEU A 193 2.65 11.09 0.40
CA LEU A 193 2.56 11.04 1.85
C LEU A 193 3.82 11.68 2.45
N VAL A 194 3.60 12.66 3.31
CA VAL A 194 4.62 13.43 4.03
C VAL A 194 4.29 13.50 5.50
N ASP A 195 5.21 14.04 6.31
CA ASP A 195 5.02 14.20 7.76
C ASP A 195 4.63 12.88 8.44
N LEU A 196 5.31 11.78 8.06
CA LEU A 196 5.02 10.46 8.60
C LEU A 196 5.43 10.41 10.08
N ILE A 197 4.47 10.10 10.95
CA ILE A 197 4.67 9.89 12.38
C ILE A 197 4.36 8.44 12.70
N ASP A 198 5.40 7.68 13.03
CA ASP A 198 5.28 6.30 13.48
C ASP A 198 5.27 6.26 15.01
N TRP A 199 4.12 5.86 15.56
CA TRP A 199 3.88 5.81 17.01
C TRP A 199 4.42 4.54 17.69
N LYS A 200 5.08 3.65 16.96
CA LYS A 200 5.59 2.37 17.48
C LYS A 200 6.54 2.51 18.67
N GLY A 201 7.25 3.63 18.80
CA GLY A 201 8.23 3.86 19.86
C GLY A 201 7.78 4.72 21.02
N THR A 202 6.59 5.34 20.96
CA THR A 202 6.15 6.30 21.97
C THR A 202 5.25 5.69 23.04
N GLN A 203 4.85 4.44 22.92
CA GLN A 203 3.94 3.78 23.86
C GLN A 203 4.64 3.06 25.04
N GLY A 204 5.92 3.34 25.28
CA GLY A 204 6.71 2.70 26.32
C GLY A 204 7.27 3.63 27.41
N VAL A 205 6.86 4.90 27.47
CA VAL A 205 7.29 5.83 28.52
C VAL A 205 6.07 6.32 29.28
N ASN A 206 5.66 5.51 30.24
CA ASN A 206 4.91 5.89 31.43
C ASN A 206 5.45 5.11 32.62
#